data_6ce6bbf73af84fa78c731b2a411440a1
#
_entry.id   6ce6bbf73af84fa78c731b2a411440a1
#
_cell.length_a   1.000
_cell.length_b   1.000
_cell.length_c   1.000
_cell.angle_alpha   90.00
_cell.angle_beta   90.00
_cell.angle_gamma   90.00
#
_symmetry.space_group_name_H-M   'P 1'
#
loop_
_entity.id
_entity.type
_entity.pdbx_description
1 polymer ?
#
loop_
_entity_poly.entity_id
_entity_poly.type
_entity_poly.pdbx_seq_one_letter_code
_entity_poly.pdbx_strand_id
1 'polypeptide(L)'
;MVLASCTALAAAGSWSATVDGPRVAGAGRDYISVPLTGPAIAAGAAMRSIRWRVALPPGRTLVAELCADRRCVPVTGARGASEALAGQPADAPLQFRFRLPPGERAPVQVGAIQLLVDYR
;
A
#
# COMPACT_ATOMS: atom_id res chain seq x y z
N MET A 1 -38.35 28.72 -3.42
CA MET A 1 -37.74 27.79 -2.47
C MET A 1 -36.69 26.96 -3.21
N VAL A 2 -35.43 27.30 -3.05
CA VAL A 2 -34.31 26.61 -3.70
C VAL A 2 -33.89 25.48 -2.81
N LEU A 3 -34.18 24.26 -3.21
CA LEU A 3 -33.62 23.08 -2.59
C LEU A 3 -32.15 22.96 -3.05
N ALA A 4 -31.24 23.39 -2.19
CA ALA A 4 -29.85 23.06 -2.37
C ALA A 4 -29.70 21.55 -2.20
N SER A 5 -29.59 20.82 -3.27
CA SER A 5 -29.16 19.43 -3.21
C SER A 5 -27.69 19.43 -2.76
N CYS A 6 -27.47 19.15 -1.48
CA CYS A 6 -26.14 18.79 -1.00
C CYS A 6 -25.79 17.44 -1.61
N THR A 7 -25.16 17.46 -2.78
CA THR A 7 -24.38 16.31 -3.21
C THR A 7 -23.24 16.20 -2.18
N ALA A 8 -23.31 15.21 -1.32
CA ALA A 8 -22.16 14.86 -0.49
C ALA A 8 -21.05 14.42 -1.41
N LEU A 9 -20.23 15.36 -1.88
CA LEU A 9 -18.96 15.02 -2.49
C LEU A 9 -18.10 14.38 -1.41
N ALA A 10 -17.62 13.18 -1.67
CA ALA A 10 -16.61 12.59 -0.82
C ALA A 10 -15.50 13.61 -0.68
N ALA A 11 -15.26 14.09 0.55
CA ALA A 11 -14.24 15.08 0.80
C ALA A 11 -12.88 14.52 0.40
N ALA A 12 -12.07 15.32 -0.28
CA ALA A 12 -10.68 14.99 -0.50
C ALA A 12 -9.98 14.85 0.85
N GLY A 13 -9.09 13.89 0.96
CA GLY A 13 -8.38 13.64 2.21
C GLY A 13 -7.24 12.68 2.01
N SER A 14 -6.69 12.25 3.12
CA SER A 14 -5.68 11.21 3.16
C SER A 14 -5.88 10.32 4.38
N TRP A 15 -5.42 9.09 4.29
CA TRP A 15 -5.33 8.20 5.43
C TRP A 15 -3.97 7.53 5.43
N SER A 16 -3.53 7.15 6.60
CA SER A 16 -2.28 6.42 6.78
C SER A 16 -2.51 5.19 7.63
N ALA A 17 -1.69 4.18 7.38
CA ALA A 17 -1.68 2.97 8.17
C ALA A 17 -0.24 2.49 8.35
N THR A 18 0.01 1.83 9.47
CA THR A 18 1.29 1.21 9.76
C THR A 18 1.03 -0.21 10.22
N VAL A 19 1.75 -1.16 9.63
CA VAL A 19 1.71 -2.57 10.01
C VAL A 19 3.14 -3.10 10.11
N ASP A 20 3.32 -4.18 10.85
CA ASP A 20 4.57 -4.91 10.86
C ASP A 20 4.68 -5.76 9.61
N GLY A 21 5.85 -5.78 9.01
CA GLY A 21 6.10 -6.57 7.82
C GLY A 21 6.38 -8.04 8.13
N PRO A 22 6.27 -8.90 7.11
CA PRO A 22 6.53 -10.32 7.26
C PRO A 22 8.03 -10.62 7.29
N ARG A 23 8.37 -11.82 7.75
CA ARG A 23 9.69 -12.41 7.56
C ARG A 23 9.71 -13.12 6.20
N VAL A 24 10.53 -12.62 5.30
CA VAL A 24 10.71 -13.21 3.97
C VAL A 24 11.81 -14.26 4.07
N ALA A 25 11.42 -15.50 4.28
CA ALA A 25 12.34 -16.56 4.72
C ALA A 25 12.86 -17.43 3.58
N GLY A 26 12.07 -17.67 2.53
CA GLY A 26 12.43 -18.62 1.48
C GLY A 26 12.48 -17.98 0.09
N ALA A 27 13.43 -18.44 -0.72
CA ALA A 27 13.53 -18.01 -2.11
C ALA A 27 12.37 -18.54 -2.96
N GLY A 28 11.98 -17.79 -3.99
CA GLY A 28 10.96 -18.21 -4.94
C GLY A 28 9.52 -18.21 -4.43
N ARG A 29 9.27 -17.61 -3.26
CA ARG A 29 7.96 -17.53 -2.63
C ARG A 29 7.57 -16.09 -2.36
N ASP A 30 6.28 -15.80 -2.47
CA ASP A 30 5.72 -14.51 -2.08
C ASP A 30 5.31 -14.54 -0.61
N TYR A 31 5.60 -13.45 0.07
CA TYR A 31 5.19 -13.21 1.46
C TYR A 31 4.34 -11.95 1.48
N ILE A 32 3.12 -12.09 1.96
CA ILE A 32 2.10 -11.04 1.88
C ILE A 32 1.94 -10.39 3.26
N SER A 33 1.94 -9.06 3.29
CA SER A 33 1.65 -8.33 4.51
C SER A 33 0.19 -8.51 4.94
N VAL A 34 -0.09 -8.22 6.20
CA VAL A 34 -1.48 -8.04 6.62
C VAL A 34 -2.09 -6.87 5.84
N PRO A 35 -3.41 -6.86 5.61
CA PRO A 35 -4.04 -5.77 4.89
C PRO A 35 -3.90 -4.43 5.61
N LEU A 36 -3.62 -3.37 4.83
CA LEU A 36 -3.69 -2.00 5.29
C LEU A 36 -5.02 -1.44 4.78
N THR A 37 -5.87 -1.03 5.70
CA THR A 37 -7.20 -0.54 5.39
C THR A 37 -7.38 0.88 5.89
N GLY A 38 -8.09 1.68 5.09
CA GLY A 38 -8.43 3.04 5.46
C GLY A 38 -9.67 3.12 6.35
N PRO A 39 -9.92 4.30 6.92
CA PRO A 39 -11.11 4.53 7.73
C PRO A 39 -12.38 4.58 6.87
N ALA A 40 -13.54 4.39 7.53
CA ALA A 40 -14.82 4.41 6.83
C ALA A 40 -15.11 5.73 6.12
N ILE A 41 -14.51 6.83 6.56
CA ILE A 41 -14.67 8.14 5.93
C ILE A 41 -14.11 8.18 4.50
N ALA A 42 -13.21 7.27 4.14
CA ALA A 42 -12.68 7.14 2.80
C ALA A 42 -13.62 6.39 1.86
N ALA A 43 -14.69 5.78 2.38
CA ALA A 43 -15.66 5.05 1.55
C ALA A 43 -16.33 5.99 0.55
N GLY A 44 -16.48 5.52 -0.70
CA GLY A 44 -17.04 6.31 -1.78
C GLY A 44 -16.06 7.26 -2.46
N ALA A 45 -14.86 7.43 -1.94
CA ALA A 45 -13.79 8.20 -2.57
C ALA A 45 -12.90 7.29 -3.43
N ALA A 46 -12.11 7.89 -4.30
CA ALA A 46 -11.16 7.19 -5.16
C ALA A 46 -9.73 7.54 -4.77
N MET A 47 -8.84 6.57 -4.82
CA MET A 47 -7.42 6.80 -4.64
C MET A 47 -6.88 7.74 -5.71
N ARG A 48 -5.98 8.64 -5.30
CA ARG A 48 -5.22 9.50 -6.21
C ARG A 48 -3.78 9.08 -6.28
N SER A 49 -3.12 9.06 -5.14
CA SER A 49 -1.71 8.71 -5.03
C SER A 49 -1.46 7.95 -3.75
N ILE A 50 -0.40 7.17 -3.76
CA ILE A 50 0.03 6.38 -2.62
C ILE A 50 1.50 6.65 -2.40
N ARG A 51 1.90 6.80 -1.14
CA ARG A 51 3.29 6.84 -0.72
C ARG A 51 3.54 5.76 0.30
N TRP A 52 4.73 5.20 0.28
CA TRP A 52 5.10 4.14 1.19
C TRP A 52 6.49 4.34 1.76
N ARG A 53 6.67 3.73 2.91
CA ARG A 53 7.97 3.56 3.54
C ARG A 53 8.00 2.15 4.14
N VAL A 54 9.00 1.37 3.75
CA VAL A 54 9.19 0.01 4.22
C VAL A 54 10.54 -0.06 4.92
N ALA A 55 10.55 -0.43 6.19
CA ALA A 55 11.78 -0.58 6.94
C ALA A 55 12.44 -1.91 6.58
N LEU A 56 13.63 -1.85 6.01
CA LEU A 56 14.44 -3.01 5.65
C LEU A 56 15.75 -2.98 6.43
N PRO A 57 16.33 -4.15 6.73
CA PRO A 57 17.69 -4.19 7.29
C PRO A 57 18.70 -3.51 6.36
N PRO A 58 19.75 -2.90 6.89
CA PRO A 58 20.75 -2.24 6.08
C PRO A 58 21.34 -3.16 5.01
N GLY A 59 21.47 -2.64 3.78
CA GLY A 59 22.05 -3.37 2.66
C GLY A 59 21.19 -4.48 2.08
N ARG A 60 19.96 -4.68 2.58
CA ARG A 60 19.05 -5.69 2.06
C ARG A 60 17.98 -5.06 1.17
N THR A 61 17.63 -5.78 0.11
CA THR A 61 16.58 -5.38 -0.83
C THR A 61 15.61 -6.54 -1.02
N LEU A 62 14.39 -6.22 -1.44
CA LEU A 62 13.37 -7.20 -1.76
C LEU A 62 12.70 -6.82 -3.08
N VAL A 63 12.24 -7.81 -3.82
CA VAL A 63 11.28 -7.59 -4.89
C VAL A 63 9.93 -7.40 -4.23
N ALA A 64 9.25 -6.29 -4.51
CA ALA A 64 8.01 -5.98 -3.84
C ALA A 64 6.97 -5.40 -4.80
N GLU A 65 5.71 -5.68 -4.49
CA GLU A 65 4.54 -5.11 -5.14
C GLU A 65 3.55 -4.63 -4.10
N LEU A 66 2.76 -3.62 -4.47
CA LEU A 66 1.63 -3.17 -3.68
C LEU A 66 0.36 -3.46 -4.47
N CYS A 67 -0.56 -4.20 -3.87
CA CYS A 67 -1.75 -4.69 -4.54
C CYS A 67 -3.02 -4.16 -3.88
N ALA A 68 -3.93 -3.64 -4.72
CA ALA A 68 -5.32 -3.39 -4.38
C ALA A 68 -6.14 -4.44 -5.14
N ASP A 69 -6.60 -5.46 -4.45
CA ASP A 69 -7.25 -6.62 -5.06
C ASP A 69 -6.33 -7.24 -6.13
N ARG A 70 -6.74 -7.26 -7.39
CA ARG A 70 -5.96 -7.83 -8.49
C ARG A 70 -4.98 -6.86 -9.13
N ARG A 71 -5.10 -5.58 -8.83
CA ARG A 71 -4.25 -4.56 -9.41
C ARG A 71 -3.03 -4.35 -8.54
N CYS A 72 -1.86 -4.67 -9.07
CA CYS A 72 -0.60 -4.53 -8.38
C CYS A 72 0.31 -3.54 -9.09
N VAL A 73 1.09 -2.82 -8.32
CA VAL A 73 2.10 -1.89 -8.83
C VAL A 73 3.45 -2.24 -8.22
N PRO A 74 4.54 -2.11 -8.98
CA PRO A 74 5.86 -2.40 -8.43
C PRO A 74 6.23 -1.40 -7.33
N VAL A 75 6.84 -1.90 -6.27
CA VAL A 75 7.41 -1.10 -5.19
C VAL A 75 8.92 -1.15 -5.35
N THR A 76 9.51 -0.03 -5.76
CA THR A 76 10.95 0.08 -5.94
C THR A 76 11.55 0.87 -4.79
N GLY A 77 12.43 0.21 -4.03
CA GLY A 77 13.09 0.81 -2.90
C GLY A 77 12.25 0.89 -1.64
N ALA A 78 12.88 1.32 -0.55
CA ALA A 78 12.26 1.41 0.77
C ALA A 78 11.30 2.60 0.91
N ARG A 79 11.36 3.55 0.00
CA ARG A 79 10.46 4.71 -0.08
C ARG A 79 10.04 4.92 -1.52
N GLY A 80 8.79 5.29 -1.70
CA GLY A 80 8.32 5.61 -3.03
C GLY A 80 6.92 6.17 -3.04
N ALA A 81 6.46 6.47 -4.24
CA ALA A 81 5.13 6.96 -4.50
C ALA A 81 4.66 6.45 -5.84
N SER A 82 3.35 6.33 -6.00
CA SER A 82 2.76 5.89 -7.26
C SER A 82 1.36 6.47 -7.42
N GLU A 83 1.00 6.77 -8.65
CA GLU A 83 -0.36 7.12 -9.05
C GLU A 83 -1.04 5.97 -9.82
N ALA A 84 -0.35 4.84 -9.94
CA ALA A 84 -0.82 3.73 -10.77
C ALA A 84 -2.08 3.04 -10.22
N LEU A 85 -2.42 3.25 -8.95
CA LEU A 85 -3.68 2.77 -8.36
C LEU A 85 -4.77 3.84 -8.34
N ALA A 86 -4.58 4.96 -9.02
CA ALA A 86 -5.58 6.01 -9.11
C ALA A 86 -6.90 5.45 -9.65
N GLY A 87 -8.01 5.86 -9.03
CA GLY A 87 -9.34 5.38 -9.39
C GLY A 87 -9.82 4.17 -8.61
N GLN A 88 -8.94 3.44 -7.92
CA GLN A 88 -9.36 2.36 -7.04
C GLN A 88 -10.13 2.95 -5.84
N PRO A 89 -11.09 2.19 -5.25
CA PRO A 89 -11.78 2.67 -4.05
C PRO A 89 -10.77 3.04 -2.95
N ALA A 90 -10.93 4.21 -2.34
CA ALA A 90 -9.99 4.72 -1.37
C ALA A 90 -9.95 3.90 -0.07
N ASP A 91 -11.00 3.13 0.21
CA ASP A 91 -11.09 2.22 1.34
C ASP A 91 -10.75 0.77 0.98
N ALA A 92 -10.33 0.50 -0.25
CA ALA A 92 -9.92 -0.84 -0.64
C ALA A 92 -8.72 -1.31 0.18
N PRO A 93 -8.74 -2.54 0.69
CA PRO A 93 -7.59 -3.09 1.40
C PRO A 93 -6.38 -3.16 0.48
N LEU A 94 -5.23 -2.78 1.01
CA LEU A 94 -3.95 -2.81 0.31
C LEU A 94 -3.04 -3.81 0.98
N GLN A 95 -2.31 -4.58 0.18
CA GLN A 95 -1.33 -5.55 0.69
C GLN A 95 -0.03 -5.40 -0.06
N PHE A 96 1.08 -5.46 0.68
CA PHE A 96 2.40 -5.61 0.09
C PHE A 96 2.70 -7.08 -0.12
N ARG A 97 3.36 -7.38 -1.23
CA ARG A 97 3.82 -8.71 -1.57
C ARG A 97 5.33 -8.64 -1.76
N PHE A 98 6.06 -9.47 -1.01
CA PHE A 98 7.52 -9.46 -0.98
C PHE A 98 8.09 -10.79 -1.43
N ARG A 99 9.24 -10.72 -2.10
CA ARG A 99 10.00 -11.88 -2.53
C ARG A 99 11.50 -11.58 -2.41
N LEU A 100 12.28 -12.59 -2.02
CA LEU A 100 13.72 -12.45 -2.07
C LEU A 100 14.20 -12.22 -3.51
N PRO A 101 15.19 -11.34 -3.73
CA PRO A 101 15.77 -11.17 -5.06
C PRO A 101 16.35 -12.49 -5.58
N PRO A 102 16.41 -12.68 -6.92
CA PRO A 102 17.02 -13.87 -7.49
C PRO A 102 18.45 -14.09 -6.98
N GLY A 103 18.75 -15.32 -6.60
CA GLY A 103 20.06 -15.70 -6.07
C GLY A 103 20.27 -15.44 -4.58
N GLU A 104 19.39 -14.69 -3.92
CA GLU A 104 19.46 -14.50 -2.47
C GLU A 104 18.70 -15.57 -1.72
N ARG A 105 19.29 -16.04 -0.60
CA ARG A 105 18.72 -17.08 0.24
C ARG A 105 18.58 -16.66 1.70
N ALA A 106 19.33 -15.65 2.13
CA ALA A 106 19.27 -15.18 3.51
C ALA A 106 17.93 -14.51 3.79
N PRO A 107 17.23 -14.92 4.86
CA PRO A 107 15.95 -14.31 5.20
C PRO A 107 16.06 -12.81 5.45
N VAL A 108 14.97 -12.09 5.15
CA VAL A 108 14.85 -10.66 5.42
C VAL A 108 13.64 -10.46 6.32
N GLN A 109 13.85 -9.86 7.49
CA GLN A 109 12.75 -9.41 8.34
C GLN A 109 12.35 -8.02 7.90
N VAL A 110 11.18 -7.89 7.29
CA VAL A 110 10.60 -6.58 6.99
C VAL A 110 10.14 -5.96 8.30
N GLY A 111 10.55 -4.72 8.54
CA GLY A 111 10.11 -3.97 9.71
C GLY A 111 8.77 -3.29 9.49
N ALA A 112 8.60 -2.11 10.07
CA ALA A 112 7.36 -1.36 9.92
C ALA A 112 7.12 -0.96 8.47
N ILE A 113 5.89 -1.16 8.00
CA ILE A 113 5.40 -0.70 6.71
C ILE A 113 4.45 0.45 6.96
N GLN A 114 4.75 1.62 6.39
CA GLN A 114 3.91 2.80 6.47
C GLN A 114 3.34 3.12 5.10
N LEU A 115 2.06 3.40 5.05
CA LEU A 115 1.35 3.71 3.82
C LEU A 115 0.54 4.98 4.02
N LEU A 116 0.62 5.89 3.06
CA LEU A 116 -0.22 7.09 3.00
C LEU A 116 -0.98 7.05 1.68
N VAL A 117 -2.30 7.15 1.77
CA VAL A 117 -3.19 7.18 0.62
C VAL A 117 -3.86 8.54 0.54
N ASP A 118 -3.62 9.28 -0.53
CA ASP A 118 -4.36 10.49 -0.86
C ASP A 118 -5.56 10.11 -1.72
N TYR A 119 -6.72 10.67 -1.39
CA TYR A 119 -7.97 10.36 -2.09
C TYR A 119 -8.82 11.59 -2.36
N ARG A 120 -9.69 11.43 -3.27
CA ARG A 120 -10.65 12.48 -3.61
C ARG A 120 -12.03 11.91 -3.89
#